data_1ea5f5f75a34de481ef5d06b2b576a2f
#
_entry.id   1ea5f5f75a34de481ef5d06b2b576a2f
#
_cell.length_a   1.000
_cell.length_b   1.000
_cell.length_c   1.000
_cell.angle_alpha   90.00
_cell.angle_beta   90.00
_cell.angle_gamma   90.00
#
_symmetry.space_group_name_H-M   'P 1'
#
loop_
_entity.id
_entity.type
_entity.pdbx_description
1 polymer ?
#
loop_
_entity_poly.entity_id
_entity_poly.type
_entity_poly.pdbx_seq_one_letter_code
_entity_poly.pdbx_strand_id
1 'polypeptide(L)'
;MDLLNSIREIKETDQNQFYEIIKNNFDDKYIFNYPDFIKWQYYPPEYNGEYLSLLVAEIKEKILGYIGFNPVRFNFLGKTVKGRVLSNLMVDQNYRQLGLGPFLVKKNEEESDVIISLAYNRTTNKIFELLNWRHDYILHRYIKILNIK
;
A
#
# COMPACT_ATOMS: atom_id res chain seq x y z
N MET A 1 -16.19 -14.17 10.24
CA MET A 1 -16.01 -12.79 9.72
C MET A 1 -15.21 -12.91 8.44
N ASP A 2 -15.77 -12.45 7.33
CA ASP A 2 -15.03 -12.41 6.07
C ASP A 2 -14.11 -11.20 6.09
N LEU A 3 -12.81 -11.42 6.33
CA LEU A 3 -11.80 -10.37 6.43
C LEU A 3 -11.58 -9.63 5.11
N LEU A 4 -11.87 -10.25 3.98
CA LEU A 4 -11.74 -9.61 2.67
C LEU A 4 -12.78 -8.48 2.52
N ASN A 5 -13.99 -8.68 3.02
CA ASN A 5 -15.05 -7.67 3.04
C ASN A 5 -14.77 -6.52 4.03
N SER A 6 -13.75 -6.64 4.88
CA SER A 6 -13.30 -5.55 5.74
C SER A 6 -12.30 -4.61 5.05
N ILE A 7 -11.90 -4.90 3.81
CA ILE A 7 -10.96 -4.09 3.04
C ILE A 7 -11.71 -3.21 2.06
N ARG A 8 -11.45 -1.91 2.11
CA ARG A 8 -12.07 -0.91 1.23
C ARG A 8 -11.11 0.22 0.89
N GLU A 9 -11.46 1.03 -0.09
CA GLU A 9 -10.76 2.30 -0.33
C GLU A 9 -10.90 3.25 0.87
N ILE A 10 -9.86 4.04 1.10
CA ILE A 10 -9.86 5.08 2.13
C ILE A 10 -10.76 6.24 1.69
N LYS A 11 -11.49 6.81 2.65
CA LYS A 11 -12.33 8.02 2.47
C LYS A 11 -11.68 9.22 3.14
N GLU A 12 -12.08 10.42 2.75
CA GLU A 12 -11.62 11.64 3.41
C GLU A 12 -11.94 11.66 4.91
N THR A 13 -13.07 11.10 5.30
CA THR A 13 -13.50 10.97 6.71
C THR A 13 -12.59 10.10 7.55
N ASP A 14 -11.78 9.24 6.93
CA ASP A 14 -10.85 8.32 7.62
C ASP A 14 -9.52 9.00 7.98
N GLN A 15 -9.28 10.22 7.53
CA GLN A 15 -8.00 10.91 7.62
C GLN A 15 -7.40 10.89 9.04
N ASN A 16 -8.20 11.18 10.05
CA ASN A 16 -7.73 11.20 11.44
C ASN A 16 -7.25 9.82 11.90
N GLN A 17 -8.04 8.77 11.65
CA GLN A 17 -7.67 7.40 12.02
C GLN A 17 -6.41 6.93 11.26
N PHE A 18 -6.29 7.30 9.98
CA PHE A 18 -5.12 6.98 9.17
C PHE A 18 -3.84 7.60 9.76
N TYR A 19 -3.87 8.88 10.13
CA TYR A 19 -2.70 9.52 10.76
C TYR A 19 -2.40 8.98 12.15
N GLU A 20 -3.40 8.59 12.92
CA GLU A 20 -3.19 7.91 14.21
C GLU A 20 -2.42 6.59 14.04
N ILE A 21 -2.76 5.77 13.05
CA ILE A 21 -2.02 4.54 12.77
C ILE A 21 -0.56 4.85 12.42
N ILE A 22 -0.30 5.84 11.59
CA ILE A 22 1.07 6.24 11.24
C ILE A 22 1.82 6.65 12.50
N LYS A 23 1.28 7.58 13.28
CA LYS A 23 1.89 8.11 14.50
C LYS A 23 2.17 7.03 15.55
N ASN A 24 1.29 6.06 15.70
CA ASN A 24 1.42 4.99 16.69
C ASN A 24 2.44 3.91 16.30
N ASN A 25 2.80 3.83 15.01
CA ASN A 25 3.66 2.75 14.49
C ASN A 25 5.01 3.23 13.96
N PHE A 26 5.23 4.54 13.85
CA PHE A 26 6.46 5.13 13.32
C PHE A 26 6.98 6.27 14.21
N ASP A 27 8.27 6.56 14.07
CA ASP A 27 8.93 7.71 14.67
C ASP A 27 8.32 9.04 14.19
N ASP A 28 8.31 10.09 15.03
CA ASP A 28 7.77 11.41 14.71
C ASP A 28 8.42 12.06 13.48
N LYS A 29 9.65 11.67 13.15
CA LYS A 29 10.38 12.15 11.96
C LYS A 29 10.06 11.36 10.68
N TYR A 30 9.22 10.35 10.78
CA TYR A 30 8.89 9.54 9.62
C TYR A 30 8.12 10.37 8.57
N ILE A 31 8.54 10.23 7.32
CA ILE A 31 8.05 11.09 6.22
C ILE A 31 6.52 11.04 6.04
N PHE A 32 5.88 9.92 6.39
CA PHE A 32 4.43 9.78 6.34
C PHE A 32 3.68 10.59 7.41
N ASN A 33 4.37 11.18 8.37
CA ASN A 33 3.75 12.14 9.31
C ASN A 33 3.47 13.50 8.64
N TYR A 34 3.94 13.72 7.40
CA TYR A 34 3.71 14.94 6.64
C TYR A 34 2.55 14.76 5.65
N PRO A 35 1.39 15.43 5.86
CA PRO A 35 0.21 15.29 5.01
C PRO A 35 0.47 15.57 3.52
N ASP A 36 1.30 16.56 3.21
CA ASP A 36 1.62 16.92 1.83
C ASP A 36 2.39 15.80 1.11
N PHE A 37 3.25 15.08 1.84
CA PHE A 37 3.93 13.92 1.27
C PHE A 37 2.95 12.78 0.95
N ILE A 38 2.00 12.51 1.86
CA ILE A 38 0.96 11.51 1.65
C ILE A 38 0.12 11.86 0.42
N LYS A 39 -0.33 13.11 0.29
CA LYS A 39 -1.07 13.58 -0.88
C LYS A 39 -0.24 13.45 -2.15
N TRP A 40 1.00 13.90 -2.14
CA TRP A 40 1.90 13.77 -3.29
C TRP A 40 2.07 12.31 -3.73
N GLN A 41 2.21 11.38 -2.79
CA GLN A 41 2.45 9.97 -3.10
C GLN A 41 1.20 9.22 -3.53
N TYR A 42 0.04 9.53 -2.95
CA TYR A 42 -1.19 8.73 -3.08
C TYR A 42 -2.36 9.45 -3.74
N TYR A 43 -2.12 10.61 -4.32
CA TYR A 43 -3.09 11.31 -5.15
C TYR A 43 -2.53 11.55 -6.56
N PRO A 44 -2.23 10.46 -7.31
CA PRO A 44 -1.71 10.63 -8.66
C PRO A 44 -2.79 11.20 -9.59
N PRO A 45 -2.39 11.96 -10.64
CA PRO A 45 -3.35 12.63 -11.56
C PRO A 45 -4.32 11.66 -12.25
N GLU A 46 -3.91 10.41 -12.46
CA GLU A 46 -4.72 9.39 -13.13
C GLU A 46 -5.61 8.60 -12.17
N TYR A 47 -5.54 8.88 -10.87
CA TYR A 47 -6.37 8.18 -9.88
C TYR A 47 -7.74 8.85 -9.77
N ASN A 48 -8.77 8.07 -10.07
CA ASN A 48 -10.18 8.50 -10.04
C ASN A 48 -10.95 8.01 -8.80
N GLY A 49 -10.22 7.63 -7.73
CA GLY A 49 -10.83 7.22 -6.46
C GLY A 49 -11.36 8.39 -5.62
N GLU A 50 -12.06 8.06 -4.55
CA GLU A 50 -12.73 9.04 -3.70
C GLU A 50 -11.76 9.99 -2.98
N TYR A 51 -10.57 9.53 -2.58
CA TYR A 51 -9.63 10.34 -1.80
C TYR A 51 -8.16 10.06 -2.12
N LEU A 52 -7.59 8.97 -1.64
CA LEU A 52 -6.18 8.58 -1.86
C LEU A 52 -6.12 7.15 -2.40
N SER A 53 -5.08 6.84 -3.18
CA SER A 53 -4.84 5.47 -3.66
C SER A 53 -4.34 4.54 -2.55
N LEU A 54 -5.19 4.32 -1.55
CA LEU A 54 -4.97 3.49 -0.38
C LEU A 54 -6.16 2.56 -0.15
N LEU A 55 -5.89 1.30 0.15
CA LEU A 55 -6.86 0.40 0.77
C LEU A 55 -6.64 0.35 2.27
N VAL A 56 -7.72 0.34 3.02
CA VAL A 56 -7.71 0.23 4.49
C VAL A 56 -8.43 -1.03 4.94
N ALA A 57 -7.95 -1.62 6.02
CA ALA A 57 -8.62 -2.70 6.73
C ALA A 57 -9.41 -2.10 7.89
N GLU A 58 -10.75 -2.15 7.79
CA GLU A 58 -11.66 -1.63 8.81
C GLU A 58 -12.39 -2.75 9.53
N ILE A 59 -12.32 -2.77 10.86
CA ILE A 59 -13.07 -3.68 11.72
C ILE A 59 -13.75 -2.89 12.82
N LYS A 60 -15.08 -3.00 12.92
CA LYS A 60 -15.88 -2.26 13.91
C LYS A 60 -15.59 -0.76 13.89
N GLU A 61 -15.67 -0.17 12.71
CA GLU A 61 -15.45 1.27 12.47
C GLU A 61 -14.04 1.78 12.82
N LYS A 62 -13.09 0.87 13.05
CA LYS A 62 -11.69 1.20 13.32
C LYS A 62 -10.79 0.73 12.21
N ILE A 63 -9.96 1.62 11.70
CA ILE A 63 -8.91 1.28 10.72
C ILE A 63 -7.74 0.64 11.47
N LEU A 64 -7.38 -0.58 11.07
CA LEU A 64 -6.34 -1.39 11.71
C LEU A 64 -5.12 -1.62 10.82
N GLY A 65 -5.18 -1.20 9.57
CA GLY A 65 -4.07 -1.31 8.63
C GLY A 65 -4.39 -0.67 7.30
N TYR A 66 -3.37 -0.51 6.47
CA TYR A 66 -3.50 0.03 5.14
C TYR A 66 -2.43 -0.53 4.19
N ILE A 67 -2.67 -0.38 2.89
CA ILE A 67 -1.70 -0.57 1.83
C ILE A 67 -1.89 0.52 0.78
N GLY A 68 -0.78 1.15 0.39
CA GLY A 68 -0.78 2.10 -0.71
C GLY A 68 -0.59 1.43 -2.06
N PHE A 69 -1.12 2.05 -3.10
CA PHE A 69 -0.87 1.64 -4.47
C PHE A 69 -0.80 2.84 -5.41
N ASN A 70 0.00 2.72 -6.46
CA ASN A 70 -0.03 3.68 -7.57
C ASN A 70 -0.67 2.98 -8.77
N PRO A 71 -1.81 3.49 -9.29
CA PRO A 71 -2.41 2.97 -10.50
C PRO A 71 -1.48 3.23 -11.68
N VAL A 72 -1.26 2.21 -12.50
CA VAL A 72 -0.39 2.29 -13.67
C VAL A 72 -1.02 1.53 -14.83
N ARG A 73 -0.60 1.85 -16.04
CA ARG A 73 -0.95 1.10 -17.24
C ARG A 73 0.28 0.38 -17.75
N PHE A 74 0.21 -0.93 -17.84
CA PHE A 74 1.26 -1.74 -18.42
C PHE A 74 0.96 -2.05 -19.88
N ASN A 75 1.97 -2.02 -20.74
CA ASN A 75 1.91 -2.61 -22.05
C ASN A 75 2.40 -4.06 -21.95
N PHE A 76 1.50 -5.00 -22.06
CA PHE A 76 1.81 -6.43 -22.04
C PHE A 76 1.51 -7.04 -23.40
N LEU A 77 2.57 -7.42 -24.14
CA LEU A 77 2.46 -8.01 -25.48
C LEU A 77 1.56 -7.20 -26.44
N GLY A 78 1.72 -5.87 -26.42
CA GLY A 78 0.95 -4.96 -27.28
C GLY A 78 -0.47 -4.62 -26.76
N LYS A 79 -0.87 -5.16 -25.61
CA LYS A 79 -2.14 -4.82 -24.94
C LYS A 79 -1.90 -3.97 -23.72
N THR A 80 -2.69 -2.90 -23.57
CA THR A 80 -2.68 -2.10 -22.32
C THR A 80 -3.54 -2.79 -21.27
N VAL A 81 -2.94 -3.08 -20.13
CA VAL A 81 -3.61 -3.71 -18.97
C VAL A 81 -3.54 -2.79 -17.75
N LYS A 82 -4.54 -2.89 -16.87
CA LYS A 82 -4.57 -2.14 -15.60
C LYS A 82 -3.62 -2.77 -14.61
N GLY A 83 -2.83 -1.94 -13.94
CA GLY A 83 -1.92 -2.42 -12.92
C GLY A 83 -1.83 -1.50 -11.73
N ARG A 84 -1.23 -2.04 -10.65
CA ARG A 84 -0.92 -1.31 -9.43
C ARG A 84 0.52 -1.57 -9.01
N VAL A 85 1.22 -0.54 -8.61
CA VAL A 85 2.51 -0.66 -7.92
C VAL A 85 2.24 -0.49 -6.43
N LEU A 86 2.39 -1.57 -5.66
CA LEU A 86 2.13 -1.57 -4.22
C LEU A 86 3.24 -0.88 -3.43
N SER A 87 2.85 -0.22 -2.35
CA SER A 87 3.76 0.44 -1.41
C SER A 87 3.17 0.47 0.00
N ASN A 88 4.07 0.53 1.00
CA ASN A 88 3.74 0.86 2.39
C ASN A 88 2.60 0.03 3.03
N LEU A 89 2.70 -1.30 2.92
CA LEU A 89 1.83 -2.19 3.68
C LEU A 89 2.09 -2.04 5.18
N MET A 90 1.07 -1.68 5.93
CA MET A 90 1.11 -1.52 7.38
C MET A 90 -0.13 -2.14 8.03
N VAL A 91 0.09 -2.86 9.11
CA VAL A 91 -0.96 -3.30 10.05
C VAL A 91 -0.52 -2.89 11.45
N ASP A 92 -1.42 -2.25 12.20
CA ASP A 92 -1.19 -1.85 13.59
C ASP A 92 -0.65 -3.04 14.39
N GLN A 93 0.43 -2.80 15.14
CA GLN A 93 1.18 -3.84 15.84
C GLN A 93 0.31 -4.68 16.78
N ASN A 94 -0.73 -4.08 17.38
CA ASN A 94 -1.64 -4.75 18.30
C ASN A 94 -2.65 -5.68 17.59
N TYR A 95 -2.73 -5.61 16.25
CA TYR A 95 -3.71 -6.35 15.45
C TYR A 95 -3.07 -7.23 14.38
N ARG A 96 -1.74 -7.37 14.37
CA ARG A 96 -1.03 -8.20 13.36
C ARG A 96 -1.43 -9.66 13.40
N GLN A 97 -1.81 -10.18 14.58
CA GLN A 97 -2.30 -11.56 14.74
C GLN A 97 -3.61 -11.84 13.99
N LEU A 98 -4.35 -10.82 13.56
CA LEU A 98 -5.56 -10.98 12.75
C LEU A 98 -5.26 -11.34 11.29
N GLY A 99 -4.01 -11.27 10.85
CA GLY A 99 -3.61 -11.66 9.51
C GLY A 99 -4.13 -10.74 8.41
N LEU A 100 -4.38 -9.44 8.68
CA LEU A 100 -4.94 -8.48 7.73
C LEU A 100 -4.04 -8.17 6.53
N GLY A 101 -2.72 -8.32 6.67
CA GLY A 101 -1.76 -8.00 5.61
C GLY A 101 -2.01 -8.76 4.30
N PRO A 102 -2.13 -10.11 4.31
CA PRO A 102 -2.48 -10.88 3.12
C PRO A 102 -3.78 -10.44 2.45
N PHE A 103 -4.82 -10.09 3.22
CA PHE A 103 -6.09 -9.64 2.67
C PHE A 103 -5.99 -8.26 2.00
N LEU A 104 -5.20 -7.34 2.55
CA LEU A 104 -4.91 -6.05 1.92
C LEU A 104 -4.22 -6.23 0.56
N VAL A 105 -3.28 -7.18 0.45
CA VAL A 105 -2.64 -7.52 -0.83
C VAL A 105 -3.65 -8.17 -1.77
N LYS A 106 -4.38 -9.19 -1.30
CA LYS A 106 -5.36 -9.93 -2.11
C LYS A 106 -6.46 -9.03 -2.68
N LYS A 107 -6.91 -8.03 -1.92
CA LYS A 107 -7.90 -7.06 -2.43
C LYS A 107 -7.37 -6.27 -3.64
N ASN A 108 -6.09 -5.92 -3.65
CA ASN A 108 -5.47 -5.31 -4.83
C ASN A 108 -5.43 -6.26 -6.04
N GLU A 109 -5.25 -7.59 -5.80
CA GLU A 109 -5.26 -8.60 -6.87
C GLU A 109 -6.63 -8.67 -7.56
N GLU A 110 -7.73 -8.57 -6.81
CA GLU A 110 -9.08 -8.59 -7.36
C GLU A 110 -9.39 -7.38 -8.26
N GLU A 111 -8.70 -6.27 -8.05
CA GLU A 111 -8.99 -4.99 -8.71
C GLU A 111 -7.99 -4.63 -9.82
N SER A 112 -7.06 -5.55 -10.16
CA SER A 112 -5.98 -5.27 -11.12
C SER A 112 -5.64 -6.50 -11.95
N ASP A 113 -5.24 -6.27 -13.21
CA ASP A 113 -4.74 -7.33 -14.09
C ASP A 113 -3.27 -7.70 -13.77
N VAL A 114 -2.50 -6.72 -13.30
CA VAL A 114 -1.07 -6.88 -12.95
C VAL A 114 -0.75 -6.09 -11.69
N ILE A 115 -0.01 -6.71 -10.78
CA ILE A 115 0.49 -6.04 -9.58
C ILE A 115 2.00 -6.22 -9.47
N ILE A 116 2.68 -5.15 -9.07
CA ILE A 116 4.11 -5.13 -8.83
C ILE A 116 4.39 -4.55 -7.44
N SER A 117 5.36 -5.13 -6.74
CA SER A 117 5.99 -4.52 -5.56
C SER A 117 7.48 -4.36 -5.82
N LEU A 118 7.98 -3.12 -5.76
CA LEU A 118 9.38 -2.80 -6.06
C LEU A 118 10.28 -2.86 -4.82
N ALA A 119 9.70 -2.81 -3.62
CA ALA A 119 10.45 -2.87 -2.37
C ALA A 119 9.58 -3.51 -1.30
N TYR A 120 10.18 -4.42 -0.53
CA TYR A 120 9.51 -5.11 0.56
C TYR A 120 10.51 -5.48 1.66
N ASN A 121 10.02 -5.60 2.87
CA ASN A 121 10.79 -6.12 3.99
C ASN A 121 10.55 -7.64 4.14
N ARG A 122 11.29 -8.27 5.07
CA ARG A 122 11.20 -9.72 5.32
C ARG A 122 9.76 -10.18 5.65
N THR A 123 8.99 -9.37 6.37
CA THR A 123 7.61 -9.71 6.75
C THR A 123 6.69 -9.68 5.54
N THR A 124 6.78 -8.64 4.72
CA THR A 124 5.99 -8.51 3.49
C THR A 124 6.36 -9.60 2.48
N ASN A 125 7.65 -9.99 2.39
CA ASN A 125 8.08 -11.09 1.54
C ASN A 125 7.34 -12.39 1.86
N LYS A 126 7.19 -12.73 3.15
CA LYS A 126 6.43 -13.92 3.55
C LYS A 126 4.95 -13.88 3.12
N ILE A 127 4.35 -12.68 3.07
CA ILE A 127 3.00 -12.51 2.55
C ILE A 127 2.95 -12.81 1.05
N PHE A 128 3.91 -12.30 0.28
CA PHE A 128 3.99 -12.54 -1.15
C PHE A 128 4.24 -14.03 -1.47
N GLU A 129 5.11 -14.70 -0.71
CA GLU A 129 5.32 -16.14 -0.80
C GLU A 129 4.03 -16.93 -0.52
N LEU A 130 3.30 -16.55 0.55
CA LEU A 130 2.01 -17.16 0.89
C LEU A 130 0.97 -17.02 -0.22
N LEU A 131 0.98 -15.90 -0.93
CA LEU A 131 0.09 -15.59 -2.04
C LEU A 131 0.61 -16.08 -3.41
N ASN A 132 1.70 -16.87 -3.42
CA ASN A 132 2.34 -17.41 -4.62
C ASN A 132 2.80 -16.34 -5.63
N TRP A 133 3.26 -15.19 -5.13
CA TRP A 133 3.85 -14.17 -5.98
C TRP A 133 5.19 -14.63 -6.55
N ARG A 134 5.45 -14.26 -7.81
CA ARG A 134 6.75 -14.50 -8.43
C ARG A 134 7.79 -13.51 -7.95
N HIS A 135 8.98 -13.98 -7.71
CA HIS A 135 10.14 -13.24 -7.21
C HIS A 135 11.29 -13.39 -8.20
N ASP A 136 11.17 -12.70 -9.33
CA ASP A 136 12.02 -13.02 -10.48
C ASP A 136 13.19 -12.06 -10.70
N TYR A 137 13.20 -10.87 -10.08
CA TYR A 137 14.19 -9.84 -10.42
C TYR A 137 14.74 -9.08 -9.21
N ILE A 138 16.05 -8.82 -9.25
CA ILE A 138 16.73 -7.89 -8.34
C ILE A 138 16.83 -6.55 -9.05
N LEU A 139 16.16 -5.54 -8.52
CA LEU A 139 16.29 -4.16 -8.97
C LEU A 139 17.46 -3.50 -8.24
N HIS A 140 18.53 -3.22 -8.98
CA HIS A 140 19.66 -2.47 -8.44
C HIS A 140 19.30 -0.99 -8.31
N ARG A 141 19.50 -0.43 -7.12
CA ARG A 141 19.32 1.01 -6.88
C ARG A 141 20.69 1.69 -6.96
N TYR A 142 20.80 2.67 -7.84
CA TYR A 142 21.99 3.52 -7.96
C TYR A 142 21.65 4.91 -7.41
N ILE A 143 22.49 5.43 -6.51
CA ILE A 143 22.33 6.77 -5.92
C ILE A 143 23.61 7.55 -6.17
N LYS A 144 23.48 8.76 -6.74
CA LYS A 144 24.55 9.72 -6.85
C LYS A 144 24.16 10.99 -6.10
N ILE A 145 24.88 11.31 -5.04
CA ILE A 145 24.69 12.56 -4.31
C ILE A 145 25.41 13.66 -5.10
N LEU A 146 24.64 14.63 -5.57
CA LEU A 146 25.18 15.72 -6.41
C LEU A 146 25.58 16.96 -5.61
N ASN A 147 24.92 17.19 -4.48
CA ASN A 147 25.22 18.33 -3.59
C ASN A 147 24.76 18.01 -2.16
N ILE A 148 25.63 18.30 -1.18
CA ILE A 148 25.29 18.29 0.25
C ILE A 148 25.53 19.72 0.71
N LYS A 149 24.44 20.46 0.95
CA LYS A 149 24.49 21.75 1.63
C LYS A 149 24.01 21.55 3.04
#